data_72377753f4982ec89adfce241b93633a
#
_entry.id   72377753f4982ec89adfce241b93633a
#
_cell.length_a   1.000
_cell.length_b   1.000
_cell.length_c   1.000
_cell.angle_alpha   90.00
_cell.angle_beta   90.00
_cell.angle_gamma   90.00
#
_symmetry.space_group_name_H-M   'P 1'
#
loop_
_entity.id
_entity.type
_entity.pdbx_description
1 polymer ?
#
loop_
_entity_poly.entity_id
_entity_poly.type
_entity_poly.pdbx_seq_one_letter_code
_entity_poly.pdbx_strand_id
1 'polypeptide(L)'
;MLLDVNNLYVNQLNNGSDALAAMHAIAPGSVVEIHLAGHLVAPHCVVDTHGERVAEPVWALYQAALERFGPAPTLIEWDTDIPPLEVLLGEARRARALQTEACGV
;
A
#
# COMPACT_ATOMS: atom_id res chain seq x y z
N MET A 1 -2.16 4.62 -14.33
CA MET A 1 -3.20 4.06 -13.46
C MET A 1 -2.87 4.30 -12.00
N LEU A 2 -3.87 4.28 -11.15
CA LEU A 2 -3.69 4.30 -9.71
C LEU A 2 -3.48 2.86 -9.22
N LEU A 3 -2.45 2.63 -8.41
CA LEU A 3 -2.19 1.33 -7.80
C LEU A 3 -2.57 1.37 -6.32
N ASP A 4 -3.57 0.58 -5.93
CA ASP A 4 -3.97 0.41 -4.53
C ASP A 4 -3.31 -0.86 -3.97
N VAL A 5 -2.22 -0.68 -3.24
CA VAL A 5 -1.41 -1.80 -2.72
C VAL A 5 -2.16 -2.56 -1.62
N ASN A 6 -2.92 -1.84 -0.78
CA ASN A 6 -3.71 -2.49 0.26
C ASN A 6 -4.78 -3.40 -0.34
N ASN A 7 -5.44 -2.97 -1.42
CA ASN A 7 -6.44 -3.78 -2.10
C ASN A 7 -5.84 -5.08 -2.66
N LEU A 8 -4.64 -5.01 -3.24
CA LEU A 8 -3.93 -6.21 -3.70
C LEU A 8 -3.71 -7.21 -2.56
N TYR A 9 -3.29 -6.72 -1.39
CA TYR A 9 -3.05 -7.58 -0.25
C TYR A 9 -4.35 -8.15 0.33
N VAL A 10 -5.39 -7.34 0.44
CA VAL A 10 -6.71 -7.80 0.90
C VAL A 10 -7.24 -8.91 -0.01
N ASN A 11 -7.11 -8.74 -1.31
CA ASN A 11 -7.51 -9.78 -2.28
C ASN A 11 -6.69 -11.06 -2.13
N GLN A 12 -5.39 -10.95 -1.84
CA GLN A 12 -4.56 -12.12 -1.58
C GLN A 12 -5.07 -12.91 -0.38
N LEU A 13 -5.39 -12.24 0.71
CA LEU A 13 -5.88 -12.88 1.92
C LEU A 13 -7.28 -13.48 1.75
N ASN A 14 -8.17 -12.81 1.04
CA ASN A 14 -9.54 -13.25 0.86
C ASN A 14 -9.71 -14.32 -0.22
N ASN A 15 -8.98 -14.21 -1.32
CA ASN A 15 -9.20 -15.01 -2.53
C ASN A 15 -8.04 -15.94 -2.87
N GLY A 16 -6.93 -15.86 -2.15
CA GLY A 16 -5.73 -16.63 -2.43
C GLY A 16 -4.96 -16.17 -3.67
N SER A 17 -5.30 -15.01 -4.25
CA SER A 17 -4.55 -14.48 -5.39
C SER A 17 -3.17 -13.97 -4.92
N ASP A 18 -2.17 -14.07 -5.80
CA ASP A 18 -0.82 -13.62 -5.51
C ASP A 18 -0.69 -12.12 -5.82
N ALA A 19 -0.57 -11.31 -4.76
CA ALA A 19 -0.46 -9.85 -4.91
C ALA A 19 0.79 -9.44 -5.71
N LEU A 20 1.91 -10.11 -5.50
CA LEU A 20 3.15 -9.82 -6.20
C LEU A 20 3.03 -10.15 -7.70
N ALA A 21 2.42 -11.30 -8.01
CA ALA A 21 2.17 -11.70 -9.39
C ALA A 21 1.21 -10.72 -10.09
N ALA A 22 0.15 -10.28 -9.39
CA ALA A 22 -0.78 -9.29 -9.92
C ALA A 22 -0.06 -7.97 -10.21
N MET A 23 0.83 -7.54 -9.33
CA MET A 23 1.65 -6.34 -9.51
C MET A 23 2.58 -6.48 -10.73
N HIS A 24 3.20 -7.63 -10.90
CA HIS A 24 4.10 -7.89 -12.02
C HIS A 24 3.38 -7.99 -13.37
N ALA A 25 2.07 -8.20 -13.37
CA ALA A 25 1.26 -8.17 -14.58
C ALA A 25 0.97 -6.74 -15.08
N ILE A 26 1.23 -5.74 -14.26
CA ILE A 26 1.03 -4.33 -14.62
C ILE A 26 2.27 -3.82 -15.36
N ALA A 27 2.06 -3.11 -16.47
CA ALA A 27 3.16 -2.53 -17.24
C ALA A 27 3.96 -1.51 -16.41
N PRO A 28 5.31 -1.57 -16.41
CA PRO A 28 6.12 -0.72 -15.54
C PRO A 28 5.89 0.78 -15.64
N GLY A 29 5.53 1.30 -16.80
CA GLY A 29 5.31 2.74 -17.01
C GLY A 29 3.89 3.21 -16.76
N SER A 30 2.98 2.35 -16.32
CA SER A 30 1.55 2.68 -16.26
C SER A 30 1.06 3.21 -14.93
N VAL A 31 1.87 3.09 -13.85
CA VAL A 31 1.48 3.55 -12.52
C VAL A 31 1.84 5.01 -12.34
N VAL A 32 0.84 5.85 -12.08
CA VAL A 32 1.02 7.30 -11.90
C VAL A 32 0.79 7.75 -10.45
N GLU A 33 0.19 6.92 -9.63
CA GLU A 33 -0.10 7.21 -8.23
C GLU A 33 -0.24 5.90 -7.47
N ILE A 34 0.21 5.89 -6.20
CA ILE A 34 0.12 4.72 -5.32
C ILE A 34 -0.69 5.10 -4.09
N HIS A 35 -1.64 4.26 -3.70
CA HIS A 35 -2.39 4.41 -2.45
C HIS A 35 -2.04 3.30 -1.48
N LEU A 36 -1.84 3.68 -0.22
CA LEU A 36 -1.58 2.79 0.91
C LEU A 36 -2.66 3.02 1.96
N ALA A 37 -3.15 1.96 2.57
CA ALA A 37 -4.18 2.04 3.59
C ALA A 37 -4.09 0.84 4.54
N GLY A 38 -4.80 0.90 5.65
CA GLY A 38 -4.99 -0.22 6.56
C GLY A 38 -6.22 -1.05 6.20
N HIS A 39 -6.34 -2.19 6.86
CA HIS A 39 -7.46 -3.10 6.71
C HIS A 39 -7.81 -3.75 8.04
N LEU A 40 -9.00 -4.33 8.13
CA LEU A 40 -9.47 -5.05 9.33
C LEU A 40 -9.48 -6.55 9.06
N VAL A 41 -8.82 -7.31 9.95
CA VAL A 41 -8.89 -8.78 9.91
C VAL A 41 -10.09 -9.23 10.73
N ALA A 42 -11.12 -9.69 10.06
CA ALA A 42 -12.33 -10.25 10.69
C ALA A 42 -12.25 -11.79 10.73
N PRO A 43 -13.11 -12.46 11.54
CA PRO A 43 -13.04 -13.93 11.69
C PRO A 43 -13.16 -14.72 10.39
N HIS A 44 -13.86 -14.20 9.39
CA HIS A 44 -14.15 -14.92 8.15
C HIS A 44 -13.57 -14.26 6.89
N CYS A 45 -13.06 -13.04 6.99
CA CYS A 45 -12.50 -12.32 5.84
C CYS A 45 -11.66 -11.13 6.30
N VAL A 46 -10.95 -10.53 5.35
CA VAL A 46 -10.25 -9.27 5.55
C VAL A 46 -11.04 -8.17 4.87
N VAL A 47 -11.28 -7.07 5.58
CA VAL A 47 -12.07 -5.93 5.08
C VAL A 47 -11.14 -4.75 4.82
N ASP A 48 -11.22 -4.18 3.62
CA ASP A 48 -10.47 -2.99 3.21
C ASP A 48 -11.15 -1.74 3.79
N THR A 49 -10.92 -1.49 5.08
CA THR A 49 -11.65 -0.46 5.83
C THR A 49 -11.03 0.93 5.69
N HIS A 50 -9.73 1.03 5.38
CA HIS A 50 -8.99 2.28 5.45
C HIS A 50 -9.11 2.97 6.82
N GLY A 51 -9.20 2.17 7.89
CA GLY A 51 -9.38 2.66 9.26
C GLY A 51 -8.26 2.24 10.21
N GLU A 52 -7.14 1.72 9.69
CA GLU A 52 -6.02 1.20 10.45
C GLU A 52 -4.70 1.69 9.87
N ARG A 53 -3.60 1.48 10.62
CA ARG A 53 -2.25 1.68 10.08
C ARG A 53 -2.02 0.75 8.90
N VAL A 54 -1.14 1.16 8.00
CA VAL A 54 -0.69 0.29 6.91
C VAL A 54 0.02 -0.93 7.52
N ALA A 55 -0.42 -2.13 7.15
CA ALA A 55 0.13 -3.37 7.68
C ALA A 55 1.54 -3.65 7.13
N GLU A 56 2.38 -4.34 7.90
CA GLU A 56 3.75 -4.66 7.47
C GLU A 56 3.82 -5.37 6.10
N PRO A 57 2.99 -6.38 5.80
CA PRO A 57 3.01 -6.99 4.47
C PRO A 57 2.66 -6.01 3.35
N VAL A 58 1.82 -5.01 3.61
CA VAL A 58 1.49 -3.96 2.64
C VAL A 58 2.69 -3.06 2.41
N TRP A 59 3.46 -2.73 3.46
CA TRP A 59 4.71 -2.00 3.30
C TRP A 59 5.73 -2.76 2.44
N ALA A 60 5.82 -4.08 2.61
CA ALA A 60 6.70 -4.92 1.78
C ALA A 60 6.27 -4.90 0.31
N LEU A 61 4.96 -4.96 0.03
CA LEU A 61 4.43 -4.84 -1.32
C LEU A 61 4.67 -3.45 -1.91
N TYR A 62 4.58 -2.42 -1.09
CA TYR A 62 4.89 -1.05 -1.50
C TYR A 62 6.36 -0.93 -1.95
N GLN A 63 7.28 -1.51 -1.19
CA GLN A 63 8.68 -1.53 -1.57
C GLN A 63 8.89 -2.22 -2.93
N ALA A 64 8.24 -3.36 -3.14
CA ALA A 64 8.28 -4.06 -4.42
C ALA A 64 7.69 -3.21 -5.57
N ALA A 65 6.62 -2.45 -5.29
CA ALA A 65 6.03 -1.53 -6.25
C ALA A 65 7.00 -0.42 -6.64
N LEU A 66 7.69 0.17 -5.66
CA LEU A 66 8.70 1.21 -5.92
C LEU A 66 9.85 0.69 -6.77
N GLU A 67 10.30 -0.54 -6.52
CA GLU A 67 11.36 -1.17 -7.29
C GLU A 67 10.94 -1.42 -8.74
N ARG A 68 9.65 -1.79 -8.95
CA ARG A 68 9.14 -2.08 -10.29
C ARG A 68 8.75 -0.82 -11.07
N PHE A 69 8.05 0.11 -10.42
CA PHE A 69 7.44 1.27 -11.10
C PHE A 69 8.22 2.57 -10.94
N GLY A 70 9.19 2.60 -10.01
CA GLY A 70 9.91 3.81 -9.65
C GLY A 70 9.11 4.72 -8.71
N PRO A 71 9.62 5.91 -8.40
CA PRO A 71 8.95 6.82 -7.50
C PRO A 71 7.64 7.31 -8.12
N ALA A 72 6.57 7.29 -7.33
CA ALA A 72 5.27 7.79 -7.72
C ALA A 72 4.64 8.53 -6.53
N PRO A 73 3.82 9.57 -6.79
CA PRO A 73 3.07 10.21 -5.71
C PRO A 73 2.31 9.15 -4.91
N THR A 74 2.46 9.18 -3.59
CA THR A 74 1.88 8.18 -2.70
C THR A 74 0.94 8.85 -1.72
N LEU A 75 -0.29 8.34 -1.61
CA LEU A 75 -1.29 8.79 -0.66
C LEU A 75 -1.51 7.72 0.41
N ILE A 76 -1.40 8.13 1.68
CA ILE A 76 -1.82 7.32 2.81
C ILE A 76 -3.30 7.61 3.03
N GLU A 77 -4.16 6.61 2.80
CA GLU A 77 -5.60 6.75 3.01
C GLU A 77 -5.99 6.26 4.40
N TRP A 78 -6.76 7.10 5.11
CA TRP A 78 -7.30 6.75 6.42
C TRP A 78 -8.67 7.43 6.53
N ASP A 79 -9.72 6.67 6.23
CA ASP A 79 -11.06 7.21 6.03
C ASP A 79 -11.97 7.10 7.24
N THR A 80 -11.69 6.15 8.16
CA THR A 80 -12.46 5.91 9.37
C THR A 80 -11.52 5.79 10.56
N ASP A 81 -12.03 6.04 11.78
CA ASP A 81 -11.23 5.97 13.01
C ASP A 81 -9.92 6.76 12.88
N ILE A 82 -10.03 8.00 12.42
CA ILE A 82 -8.87 8.83 12.08
C ILE A 82 -8.03 9.09 13.32
N PRO A 83 -6.72 8.74 13.28
CA PRO A 83 -5.83 8.87 14.42
C PRO A 83 -5.35 10.31 14.60
N PRO A 84 -4.60 10.60 15.69
CA PRO A 84 -3.89 11.86 15.79
C PRO A 84 -2.99 12.11 14.58
N LEU A 85 -2.81 13.37 14.21
CA LEU A 85 -2.02 13.78 13.05
C LEU A 85 -0.61 13.19 13.06
N GLU A 86 0.01 13.05 14.22
CA GLU A 86 1.35 12.48 14.37
C GLU A 86 1.46 11.06 13.81
N VAL A 87 0.41 10.26 13.95
CA VAL A 87 0.36 8.89 13.43
C VAL A 87 0.32 8.92 11.90
N LEU A 88 -0.52 9.77 11.32
CA LEU A 88 -0.58 9.96 9.85
C LEU A 88 0.74 10.44 9.29
N LEU A 89 1.37 11.42 9.93
CA LEU A 89 2.67 11.93 9.52
C LEU A 89 3.76 10.85 9.61
N GLY A 90 3.69 9.99 10.63
CA GLY A 90 4.60 8.86 10.77
C GLY A 90 4.51 7.89 9.60
N GLU A 91 3.30 7.57 9.17
CA GLU A 91 3.07 6.72 8.00
C GLU A 91 3.57 7.36 6.70
N ALA A 92 3.31 8.66 6.53
CA ALA A 92 3.80 9.41 5.37
C ALA A 92 5.33 9.47 5.31
N ARG A 93 5.98 9.64 6.46
CA ARG A 93 7.45 9.63 6.55
C ARG A 93 8.03 8.27 6.22
N ARG A 94 7.36 7.20 6.63
CA ARG A 94 7.79 5.84 6.29
C ARG A 94 7.72 5.60 4.79
N ALA A 95 6.65 6.04 4.14
CA ALA A 95 6.52 5.95 2.69
C ALA A 95 7.66 6.71 1.99
N ARG A 96 7.97 7.91 2.46
CA ARG A 96 9.04 8.73 1.91
C ARG A 96 10.41 8.08 2.08
N ALA A 97 10.68 7.51 3.26
CA ALA A 97 11.93 6.81 3.53
C ALA A 97 12.11 5.61 2.60
N LEU A 98 11.06 4.85 2.35
CA LEU A 98 11.10 3.72 1.42
C LEU A 98 11.33 4.17 -0.02
N GLN A 99 10.73 5.28 -0.45
CA GLN A 99 11.02 5.86 -1.77
C GLN A 99 12.48 6.25 -1.91
N THR A 100 13.05 6.86 -0.89
CA THR A 100 14.47 7.24 -0.88
C THR A 100 15.37 6.01 -0.98
N GLU A 101 15.07 4.95 -0.22
CA GLU A 101 15.85 3.71 -0.25
C GLU A 101 15.75 2.99 -1.59
N ALA A 102 14.54 2.87 -2.12
CA ALA A 102 14.30 2.08 -3.35
C ALA A 102 14.67 2.83 -4.62
N CYS A 103 14.50 4.16 -4.65
CA CYS A 103 14.61 4.96 -5.88
C CYS A 103 15.69 6.04 -5.83
N GLY A 104 16.29 6.29 -4.67
CA GLY A 104 17.34 7.31 -4.52
C GLY A 104 16.82 8.75 -4.59
N VAL A 105 15.56 8.97 -4.25
CA VAL A 105 14.94 10.31 -4.29
C VAL A 105 14.62 10.87 -2.92
#